data_a1c7c198b15a84c70e70df8bcd92a0f0
#
_entry.id   a1c7c198b15a84c70e70df8bcd92a0f0
#
_cell.length_a   1.000
_cell.length_b   1.000
_cell.length_c   1.000
_cell.angle_alpha   90.00
_cell.angle_beta   90.00
_cell.angle_gamma   90.00
#
_symmetry.space_group_name_H-M   'P 1'
#
loop_
_entity.id
_entity.type
_entity.pdbx_description
1 polymer ?
#
loop_
_entity_poly.entity_id
_entity_poly.type
_entity_poly.pdbx_seq_one_letter_code
_entity_poly.pdbx_strand_id
1 'polypeptide(L)'
;MTQQELQTLKNKFDIIGNDPALNRAIEIAVAVAPTDITVLVTGESGVGKENIPKIIHQNSRRRNGKYFAINCGAIPEGTIDSELFGHEKGSFTGANEMRRGYFEEADGGTLFLDEIGELPLSSQAKLLRVLQSGEFIRVGSSKVLKTDVRVVAATNRSLLHAVSKGKFREDLYYRLDAVTINMPSLRERPGDINLLFRKFASDFSAKYGISKVSLTEDAAILLRKYRWPGNIRQLKNVAEKISALESAAISGYSDKCIIDIDVLSRYIPKEEPNLLPAKSRLWSEETENPGEREAIIRMILQLRQDVDYLQEAVFGKASHKGAAPSVVTPSLAAPESVHAPVVEYAHEVMEDHEAPEEQELEDQIPEETSIKAASMGLIEKVLAKHGGNRKAAAAELGISERTLYRKIKQLTE
;
A
#
# COMPACT_ATOMS: atom_id res chain seq x y z
N MET A 1 -28.91 12.58 10.59
CA MET A 1 -29.07 13.36 9.34
C MET A 1 -30.23 12.76 8.53
N THR A 2 -31.09 13.57 7.91
CA THR A 2 -32.16 13.06 7.02
C THR A 2 -31.54 12.58 5.70
N GLN A 3 -32.25 11.69 5.00
CA GLN A 3 -31.81 11.18 3.70
C GLN A 3 -31.66 12.31 2.66
N GLN A 4 -32.52 13.32 2.76
CA GLN A 4 -32.50 14.49 1.87
C GLN A 4 -31.29 15.40 2.12
N GLU A 5 -30.94 15.63 3.39
CA GLU A 5 -29.72 16.37 3.76
C GLU A 5 -28.45 15.64 3.30
N LEU A 6 -28.42 14.32 3.46
CA LEU A 6 -27.32 13.49 3.01
C LEU A 6 -27.13 13.59 1.49
N GLN A 7 -28.22 13.52 0.72
CA GLN A 7 -28.16 13.63 -0.74
C GLN A 7 -27.69 15.02 -1.19
N THR A 8 -28.17 16.08 -0.53
CA THR A 8 -27.73 17.46 -0.81
C THR A 8 -26.23 17.62 -0.54
N LEU A 9 -25.74 17.03 0.55
CA LEU A 9 -24.32 17.05 0.88
C LEU A 9 -23.49 16.27 -0.15
N LYS A 10 -23.92 15.09 -0.54
CA LYS A 10 -23.25 14.29 -1.60
C LYS A 10 -23.15 15.05 -2.90
N ASN A 11 -24.24 15.69 -3.32
CA ASN A 11 -24.25 16.49 -4.55
C ASN A 11 -23.26 17.68 -4.48
N LYS A 12 -23.16 18.31 -3.30
CA LYS A 12 -22.22 19.44 -3.08
C LYS A 12 -20.75 19.04 -3.20
N PHE A 13 -20.41 17.79 -2.84
CA PHE A 13 -19.03 17.29 -2.84
C PHE A 13 -18.76 16.28 -3.98
N ASP A 14 -19.64 16.16 -4.97
CA ASP A 14 -19.55 15.19 -6.07
C ASP A 14 -19.37 13.75 -5.61
N ILE A 15 -19.95 13.37 -4.47
CA ILE A 15 -19.88 12.01 -3.92
C ILE A 15 -21.02 11.19 -4.51
N ILE A 16 -20.66 10.12 -5.22
CA ILE A 16 -21.59 9.21 -5.86
C ILE A 16 -21.59 7.88 -5.14
N GLY A 17 -22.79 7.40 -4.85
CA GLY A 17 -23.01 6.13 -4.20
C GLY A 17 -24.11 6.22 -3.14
N ASN A 18 -24.75 5.07 -2.88
CA ASN A 18 -25.82 4.93 -1.90
C ASN A 18 -25.54 3.85 -0.85
N ASP A 19 -24.31 3.35 -0.87
CA ASP A 19 -23.88 2.33 0.08
C ASP A 19 -24.01 2.80 1.52
N PRO A 20 -24.53 1.95 2.45
CA PRO A 20 -24.72 2.31 3.86
C PRO A 20 -23.43 2.66 4.59
N ALA A 21 -22.30 1.97 4.28
CA ALA A 21 -21.01 2.25 4.92
C ALA A 21 -20.44 3.61 4.47
N LEU A 22 -20.60 3.96 3.18
CA LEU A 22 -20.26 5.29 2.67
C LEU A 22 -21.12 6.36 3.34
N ASN A 23 -22.43 6.14 3.45
CA ASN A 23 -23.36 7.06 4.10
C ASN A 23 -22.96 7.28 5.56
N ARG A 24 -22.65 6.19 6.27
CA ARG A 24 -22.20 6.25 7.66
C ARG A 24 -20.92 7.04 7.84
N ALA A 25 -19.94 6.88 6.94
CA ALA A 25 -18.69 7.66 6.96
C ALA A 25 -18.97 9.17 6.83
N ILE A 26 -19.88 9.56 5.93
CA ILE A 26 -20.30 10.95 5.75
C ILE A 26 -21.04 11.48 6.99
N GLU A 27 -21.93 10.70 7.58
CA GLU A 27 -22.67 11.08 8.80
C GLU A 27 -21.73 11.33 9.98
N ILE A 28 -20.73 10.47 10.17
CA ILE A 28 -19.70 10.67 11.21
C ILE A 28 -18.92 11.95 10.93
N ALA A 29 -18.52 12.19 9.66
CA ALA A 29 -17.80 13.39 9.28
C ALA A 29 -18.57 14.67 9.60
N VAL A 30 -19.88 14.70 9.35
CA VAL A 30 -20.75 15.83 9.69
C VAL A 30 -20.92 15.97 11.22
N ALA A 31 -21.12 14.85 11.92
CA ALA A 31 -21.30 14.86 13.38
C ALA A 31 -20.06 15.38 14.12
N VAL A 32 -18.84 15.05 13.65
CA VAL A 32 -17.59 15.48 14.27
C VAL A 32 -17.18 16.90 13.82
N ALA A 33 -17.75 17.40 12.72
CA ALA A 33 -17.33 18.70 12.13
C ALA A 33 -17.39 19.90 13.12
N PRO A 34 -18.41 20.05 13.99
CA PRO A 34 -18.48 21.18 14.92
C PRO A 34 -17.43 21.16 16.04
N THR A 35 -16.74 20.04 16.24
CA THR A 35 -15.69 19.85 17.26
C THR A 35 -14.30 20.09 16.68
N ASP A 36 -13.30 20.29 17.55
CA ASP A 36 -11.89 20.36 17.15
C ASP A 36 -11.14 19.03 17.35
N ILE A 37 -11.88 17.92 17.53
CA ILE A 37 -11.30 16.58 17.70
C ILE A 37 -10.55 16.18 16.43
N THR A 38 -9.38 15.58 16.60
CA THR A 38 -8.60 14.98 15.51
C THR A 38 -9.36 13.81 14.89
N VAL A 39 -9.34 13.72 13.57
CA VAL A 39 -10.02 12.66 12.81
C VAL A 39 -9.00 11.89 11.97
N LEU A 40 -9.02 10.57 12.08
CA LEU A 40 -8.26 9.66 11.25
C LEU A 40 -9.18 9.01 10.21
N VAL A 41 -8.90 9.27 8.93
CA VAL A 41 -9.64 8.66 7.81
C VAL A 41 -8.85 7.45 7.29
N THR A 42 -9.43 6.27 7.41
CA THR A 42 -8.82 5.01 6.95
C THR A 42 -9.51 4.49 5.69
N GLY A 43 -8.80 3.76 4.86
CA GLY A 43 -9.34 3.12 3.66
C GLY A 43 -8.29 2.98 2.56
N GLU A 44 -8.56 2.13 1.59
CA GLU A 44 -7.64 1.85 0.49
C GLU A 44 -7.32 3.09 -0.35
N SER A 45 -6.23 3.01 -1.14
CA SER A 45 -5.91 4.06 -2.10
C SER A 45 -7.01 4.19 -3.15
N GLY A 46 -7.37 5.44 -3.51
CA GLY A 46 -8.36 5.72 -4.56
C GLY A 46 -9.83 5.53 -4.17
N VAL A 47 -10.17 5.39 -2.87
CA VAL A 47 -11.57 5.29 -2.41
C VAL A 47 -12.29 6.64 -2.27
N GLY A 48 -11.54 7.77 -2.33
CA GLY A 48 -12.08 9.13 -2.18
C GLY A 48 -11.97 9.69 -0.76
N LYS A 49 -10.92 9.32 -0.01
CA LYS A 49 -10.67 9.82 1.36
C LYS A 49 -10.62 11.35 1.44
N GLU A 50 -10.17 12.02 0.40
CA GLU A 50 -10.03 13.47 0.30
C GLU A 50 -11.34 14.27 0.43
N ASN A 51 -12.49 13.61 0.28
CA ASN A 51 -13.78 14.27 0.43
C ASN A 51 -14.18 14.44 1.91
N ILE A 52 -13.78 13.52 2.77
CA ILE A 52 -14.12 13.57 4.20
C ILE A 52 -13.56 14.81 4.91
N PRO A 53 -12.27 15.18 4.77
CA PRO A 53 -11.73 16.41 5.34
C PRO A 53 -12.40 17.68 4.83
N LYS A 54 -12.79 17.70 3.54
CA LYS A 54 -13.53 18.83 2.95
C LYS A 54 -14.92 18.99 3.58
N ILE A 55 -15.64 17.87 3.79
CA ILE A 55 -16.92 17.85 4.49
C ILE A 55 -16.75 18.37 5.92
N ILE A 56 -15.75 17.87 6.66
CA ILE A 56 -15.45 18.27 8.01
C ILE A 56 -15.16 19.78 8.07
N HIS A 57 -14.28 20.28 7.22
CA HIS A 57 -13.92 21.70 7.20
C HIS A 57 -15.11 22.59 6.92
N GLN A 58 -15.89 22.29 5.86
CA GLN A 58 -17.03 23.14 5.44
C GLN A 58 -18.20 23.15 6.43
N ASN A 59 -18.33 22.11 7.27
CA ASN A 59 -19.37 22.03 8.30
C ASN A 59 -18.81 22.37 9.70
N SER A 60 -17.55 22.80 9.82
CA SER A 60 -16.91 23.19 11.07
C SER A 60 -17.09 24.69 11.40
N ARG A 61 -16.71 25.04 12.63
CA ARG A 61 -16.59 26.45 13.04
C ARG A 61 -15.50 27.18 12.25
N ARG A 62 -14.52 26.43 11.69
CA ARG A 62 -13.36 26.94 10.92
C ARG A 62 -13.60 27.01 9.40
N ARG A 63 -14.87 26.89 8.95
CA ARG A 63 -15.25 26.88 7.52
C ARG A 63 -14.77 28.10 6.72
N ASN A 64 -14.58 29.23 7.38
CA ASN A 64 -14.07 30.47 6.78
C ASN A 64 -12.54 30.60 6.92
N GLY A 65 -11.89 29.70 7.66
CA GLY A 65 -10.44 29.63 7.79
C GLY A 65 -9.78 28.97 6.58
N LYS A 66 -8.46 28.98 6.55
CA LYS A 66 -7.70 28.32 5.48
C LYS A 66 -7.84 26.79 5.57
N TYR A 67 -7.91 26.16 4.41
CA TYR A 67 -7.87 24.70 4.26
C TYR A 67 -6.66 24.31 3.41
N PHE A 68 -5.76 23.54 3.97
CA PHE A 68 -4.64 22.96 3.23
C PHE A 68 -4.75 21.44 3.22
N ALA A 69 -4.41 20.85 2.08
CA ALA A 69 -4.32 19.39 1.90
C ALA A 69 -2.91 19.04 1.43
N ILE A 70 -2.23 18.18 2.17
CA ILE A 70 -0.85 17.79 1.95
C ILE A 70 -0.80 16.26 1.85
N ASN A 71 -0.13 15.75 0.83
CA ASN A 71 0.22 14.33 0.76
C ASN A 71 1.64 14.15 1.31
N CYS A 72 1.77 13.49 2.46
CA CYS A 72 3.05 13.27 3.13
C CYS A 72 3.98 12.36 2.33
N GLY A 73 3.43 11.43 1.55
CA GLY A 73 4.23 10.54 0.69
C GLY A 73 4.76 11.20 -0.58
N ALA A 74 4.21 12.36 -0.97
CA ALA A 74 4.67 13.09 -2.15
C ALA A 74 5.82 14.07 -1.87
N ILE A 75 6.09 14.37 -0.59
CA ILE A 75 7.16 15.30 -0.18
C ILE A 75 8.39 14.47 0.21
N PRO A 76 9.59 14.78 -0.34
CA PRO A 76 10.81 14.10 0.05
C PRO A 76 11.11 14.22 1.55
N GLU A 77 11.61 13.14 2.18
CA GLU A 77 11.92 13.08 3.61
C GLU A 77 12.80 14.24 4.08
N GLY A 78 13.80 14.64 3.27
CA GLY A 78 14.72 15.73 3.61
C GLY A 78 14.08 17.14 3.64
N THR A 79 12.87 17.31 3.09
CA THR A 79 12.20 18.64 3.00
C THR A 79 10.88 18.68 3.75
N ILE A 80 10.33 17.55 4.17
CA ILE A 80 9.00 17.48 4.80
C ILE A 80 8.90 18.31 6.07
N ASP A 81 9.94 18.35 6.90
CA ASP A 81 9.97 19.18 8.10
C ASP A 81 9.92 20.67 7.77
N SER A 82 10.65 21.10 6.74
CA SER A 82 10.66 22.47 6.25
C SER A 82 9.30 22.90 5.68
N GLU A 83 8.62 22.00 4.96
CA GLU A 83 7.28 22.28 4.41
C GLU A 83 6.23 22.35 5.53
N LEU A 84 6.24 21.42 6.48
CA LEU A 84 5.26 21.38 7.57
C LEU A 84 5.46 22.49 8.60
N PHE A 85 6.69 22.68 9.07
CA PHE A 85 7.00 23.55 10.21
C PHE A 85 7.68 24.86 9.84
N GLY A 86 8.12 25.00 8.56
CA GLY A 86 8.87 26.16 8.09
C GLY A 86 10.37 26.09 8.43
N HIS A 87 11.13 27.02 7.89
CA HIS A 87 12.57 27.12 8.13
C HIS A 87 13.05 28.57 8.24
N GLU A 88 14.15 28.74 8.96
CA GLU A 88 14.89 29.98 9.02
C GLU A 88 15.93 30.05 7.89
N LYS A 89 16.34 31.27 7.53
CA LYS A 89 17.40 31.49 6.55
C LYS A 89 18.69 30.79 6.98
N GLY A 90 19.31 30.03 6.08
CA GLY A 90 20.59 29.34 6.32
C GLY A 90 20.47 28.02 7.10
N SER A 91 19.27 27.49 7.35
CA SER A 91 19.05 26.28 8.13
C SER A 91 19.50 25.00 7.42
N PHE A 92 19.62 25.02 6.09
CA PHE A 92 20.17 23.94 5.26
C PHE A 92 20.67 24.50 3.93
N THR A 93 21.42 23.69 3.15
CA THR A 93 21.91 24.06 1.84
C THR A 93 20.75 24.35 0.88
N GLY A 94 20.59 25.62 0.48
CA GLY A 94 19.46 26.09 -0.34
C GLY A 94 18.39 26.91 0.43
N ALA A 95 18.48 27.03 1.74
CA ALA A 95 17.60 27.90 2.54
C ALA A 95 18.03 29.37 2.42
N ASN A 96 17.83 29.97 1.26
CA ASN A 96 18.27 31.36 0.97
C ASN A 96 17.44 32.39 1.73
N GLU A 97 16.17 32.08 2.01
CA GLU A 97 15.22 32.93 2.71
C GLU A 97 14.45 32.14 3.78
N MET A 98 13.86 32.85 4.73
CA MET A 98 12.94 32.26 5.70
C MET A 98 11.61 31.93 5.02
N ARG A 99 11.06 30.72 5.25
CA ARG A 99 9.77 30.34 4.72
C ARG A 99 8.85 29.78 5.84
N ARG A 100 7.58 30.21 5.81
CA ARG A 100 6.56 29.70 6.71
C ARG A 100 6.16 28.30 6.32
N GLY A 101 5.91 27.46 7.34
CA GLY A 101 5.39 26.12 7.13
C GLY A 101 3.86 26.07 7.11
N TYR A 102 3.32 24.93 6.70
CA TYR A 102 1.87 24.75 6.62
C TYR A 102 1.15 24.91 7.97
N PHE A 103 1.79 24.57 9.10
CA PHE A 103 1.21 24.81 10.42
C PHE A 103 1.07 26.31 10.77
N GLU A 104 1.94 27.16 10.23
CA GLU A 104 1.80 28.62 10.33
C GLU A 104 0.73 29.17 9.39
N GLU A 105 0.74 28.66 8.15
CA GLU A 105 -0.17 29.11 7.09
C GLU A 105 -1.63 28.72 7.36
N ALA A 106 -1.85 27.58 8.04
CA ALA A 106 -3.15 27.02 8.36
C ALA A 106 -3.72 27.53 9.69
N ASP A 107 -3.04 28.45 10.38
CA ASP A 107 -3.47 28.96 11.69
C ASP A 107 -4.91 29.46 11.65
N GLY A 108 -5.73 29.08 12.63
CA GLY A 108 -7.18 29.30 12.67
C GLY A 108 -7.99 28.43 11.69
N GLY A 109 -7.35 27.56 10.90
CA GLY A 109 -7.95 26.76 9.83
C GLY A 109 -7.91 25.26 10.07
N THR A 110 -7.81 24.52 8.96
CA THR A 110 -7.76 23.04 8.94
C THR A 110 -6.63 22.57 8.05
N LEU A 111 -5.82 21.63 8.55
CA LEU A 111 -4.77 20.95 7.82
C LEU A 111 -5.14 19.48 7.62
N PHE A 112 -5.20 19.07 6.38
CA PHE A 112 -5.39 17.67 6.00
C PHE A 112 -4.05 17.05 5.62
N LEU A 113 -3.68 15.96 6.32
CA LEU A 113 -2.45 15.19 6.10
C LEU A 113 -2.83 13.83 5.49
N ASP A 114 -2.66 13.69 4.17
CA ASP A 114 -2.85 12.41 3.50
C ASP A 114 -1.59 11.56 3.59
N GLU A 115 -1.77 10.23 3.60
CA GLU A 115 -0.68 9.25 3.73
C GLU A 115 0.20 9.50 4.97
N ILE A 116 -0.43 9.77 6.12
CA ILE A 116 0.27 10.10 7.38
C ILE A 116 1.28 9.02 7.81
N GLY A 117 1.08 7.78 7.41
CA GLY A 117 1.98 6.65 7.69
C GLY A 117 3.34 6.73 6.98
N GLU A 118 3.51 7.66 6.03
CA GLU A 118 4.78 7.89 5.32
C GLU A 118 5.65 8.96 5.99
N LEU A 119 5.16 9.60 7.07
CA LEU A 119 5.96 10.59 7.82
C LEU A 119 7.18 9.94 8.48
N PRO A 120 8.38 10.54 8.38
CA PRO A 120 9.55 10.13 9.15
C PRO A 120 9.32 10.22 10.66
N LEU A 121 9.96 9.37 11.45
CA LEU A 121 9.82 9.35 12.91
C LEU A 121 10.15 10.70 13.58
N SER A 122 11.13 11.45 13.04
CA SER A 122 11.47 12.80 13.50
C SER A 122 10.32 13.78 13.32
N SER A 123 9.66 13.76 12.17
CA SER A 123 8.50 14.59 11.86
C SER A 123 7.27 14.19 12.68
N GLN A 124 7.09 12.88 12.94
CA GLN A 124 6.02 12.38 13.80
C GLN A 124 6.13 12.95 15.24
N ALA A 125 7.34 13.04 15.79
CA ALA A 125 7.56 13.62 17.12
C ALA A 125 7.19 15.11 17.17
N LYS A 126 7.51 15.88 16.12
CA LYS A 126 7.14 17.29 16.00
C LYS A 126 5.62 17.47 15.82
N LEU A 127 5.00 16.62 14.99
CA LEU A 127 3.54 16.61 14.81
C LEU A 127 2.82 16.33 16.12
N LEU A 128 3.30 15.37 16.91
CA LEU A 128 2.73 15.07 18.22
C LEU A 128 2.72 16.30 19.14
N ARG A 129 3.82 17.07 19.17
CA ARG A 129 3.92 18.30 19.96
C ARG A 129 2.87 19.34 19.52
N VAL A 130 2.67 19.49 18.20
CA VAL A 130 1.61 20.38 17.68
C VAL A 130 0.22 19.91 18.12
N LEU A 131 -0.06 18.60 18.02
CA LEU A 131 -1.36 18.05 18.41
C LEU A 131 -1.64 18.11 19.91
N GLN A 132 -0.60 18.14 20.76
CA GLN A 132 -0.74 18.19 22.22
C GLN A 132 -0.84 19.62 22.75
N SER A 133 0.05 20.51 22.32
CA SER A 133 0.20 21.86 22.89
C SER A 133 -0.03 22.99 21.89
N GLY A 134 -0.20 22.69 20.59
CA GLY A 134 -0.23 23.69 19.53
C GLY A 134 1.13 24.33 19.26
N GLU A 135 2.23 23.75 19.79
CA GLU A 135 3.56 24.33 19.71
C GLU A 135 4.43 23.62 18.68
N PHE A 136 5.23 24.40 17.97
CA PHE A 136 6.24 23.88 17.05
C PHE A 136 7.43 24.83 16.95
N ILE A 137 8.50 24.37 16.29
CA ILE A 137 9.73 25.11 16.08
C ILE A 137 10.11 24.96 14.61
N ARG A 138 10.49 26.07 13.96
CA ARG A 138 11.01 26.03 12.58
C ARG A 138 12.35 25.31 12.52
N VAL A 139 12.66 24.74 11.36
CA VAL A 139 13.97 24.15 11.11
C VAL A 139 15.04 25.24 11.19
N GLY A 140 16.09 24.98 11.98
CA GLY A 140 17.18 25.96 12.23
C GLY A 140 16.86 27.05 13.25
N SER A 141 15.74 26.98 13.95
CA SER A 141 15.34 27.93 14.99
C SER A 141 15.29 27.26 16.38
N SER A 142 15.42 28.06 17.44
CA SER A 142 15.08 27.65 18.81
C SER A 142 13.78 28.29 19.32
N LYS A 143 13.18 29.18 18.53
CA LYS A 143 11.97 29.93 18.93
C LYS A 143 10.73 29.05 18.83
N VAL A 144 10.01 28.89 19.94
CA VAL A 144 8.73 28.20 19.97
C VAL A 144 7.65 29.11 19.37
N LEU A 145 6.91 28.57 18.40
CA LEU A 145 5.73 29.19 17.79
C LEU A 145 4.49 28.43 18.23
N LYS A 146 3.33 29.09 18.19
CA LYS A 146 2.03 28.50 18.51
C LYS A 146 1.11 28.60 17.32
N THR A 147 0.27 27.59 17.16
CA THR A 147 -0.76 27.51 16.12
C THR A 147 -2.02 26.89 16.67
N ASP A 148 -3.16 27.33 16.18
CA ASP A 148 -4.48 26.77 16.45
C ASP A 148 -5.04 26.14 15.16
N VAL A 149 -4.51 24.96 14.79
CA VAL A 149 -4.88 24.24 13.55
C VAL A 149 -5.64 22.98 13.90
N ARG A 150 -6.80 22.78 13.26
CA ARG A 150 -7.48 21.49 13.28
C ARG A 150 -6.80 20.53 12.31
N VAL A 151 -6.38 19.36 12.79
CA VAL A 151 -5.74 18.33 11.96
C VAL A 151 -6.75 17.22 11.63
N VAL A 152 -6.78 16.84 10.35
CA VAL A 152 -7.45 15.63 9.84
C VAL A 152 -6.39 14.81 9.13
N ALA A 153 -6.18 13.57 9.54
CA ALA A 153 -5.19 12.68 8.94
C ALA A 153 -5.85 11.59 8.11
N ALA A 154 -5.20 11.11 7.05
CA ALA A 154 -5.65 9.95 6.30
C ALA A 154 -4.52 8.94 6.07
N THR A 155 -4.87 7.67 5.95
CA THR A 155 -3.94 6.59 5.66
C THR A 155 -4.59 5.48 4.84
N ASN A 156 -3.80 4.82 4.01
CA ASN A 156 -4.16 3.61 3.30
C ASN A 156 -3.53 2.35 3.92
N ARG A 157 -2.71 2.50 4.96
CA ARG A 157 -2.00 1.42 5.66
C ARG A 157 -2.50 1.28 7.09
N SER A 158 -2.33 0.08 7.68
CA SER A 158 -2.56 -0.13 9.10
C SER A 158 -1.46 0.57 9.91
N LEU A 159 -1.81 1.65 10.62
CA LEU A 159 -0.88 2.35 11.52
C LEU A 159 -0.46 1.46 12.69
N LEU A 160 -1.35 0.60 13.22
CA LEU A 160 -1.00 -0.37 14.26
C LEU A 160 0.11 -1.32 13.82
N HIS A 161 0.06 -1.77 12.55
CA HIS A 161 1.14 -2.59 11.99
C HIS A 161 2.43 -1.78 11.78
N ALA A 162 2.33 -0.48 11.48
CA ALA A 162 3.49 0.39 11.42
C ALA A 162 4.10 0.64 12.81
N VAL A 163 3.27 0.75 13.85
CA VAL A 163 3.71 0.83 15.26
C VAL A 163 4.47 -0.43 15.66
N SER A 164 3.92 -1.63 15.41
CA SER A 164 4.58 -2.89 15.75
C SER A 164 5.93 -3.10 15.04
N LYS A 165 6.15 -2.42 13.91
CA LYS A 165 7.43 -2.41 13.17
C LYS A 165 8.37 -1.25 13.55
N GLY A 166 8.02 -0.45 14.54
CA GLY A 166 8.79 0.73 14.94
C GLY A 166 8.85 1.84 13.87
N LYS A 167 7.97 1.82 12.86
CA LYS A 167 7.90 2.82 11.78
C LYS A 167 6.92 3.96 12.08
N PHE A 168 6.08 3.79 13.07
CA PHE A 168 5.14 4.81 13.54
C PHE A 168 5.13 4.84 15.06
N ARG A 169 5.06 6.04 15.65
CA ARG A 169 5.05 6.22 17.10
C ARG A 169 3.67 5.85 17.65
N GLU A 170 3.65 5.10 18.72
CA GLU A 170 2.44 4.67 19.39
C GLU A 170 1.67 5.85 20.02
N ASP A 171 2.40 6.80 20.62
CA ASP A 171 1.81 8.00 21.21
C ASP A 171 1.10 8.89 20.19
N LEU A 172 1.68 9.04 19.01
CA LEU A 172 1.05 9.77 17.90
C LEU A 172 -0.18 9.02 17.37
N TYR A 173 -0.10 7.69 17.27
CA TYR A 173 -1.25 6.88 16.85
C TYR A 173 -2.47 7.14 17.74
N TYR A 174 -2.34 7.01 19.05
CA TYR A 174 -3.46 7.27 19.97
C TYR A 174 -3.96 8.72 19.95
N ARG A 175 -3.10 9.67 19.64
CA ARG A 175 -3.52 11.08 19.50
C ARG A 175 -4.28 11.33 18.20
N LEU A 176 -3.98 10.61 17.12
CA LEU A 176 -4.68 10.70 15.83
C LEU A 176 -5.99 9.90 15.84
N ASP A 177 -6.03 8.76 16.52
CA ASP A 177 -7.16 7.82 16.55
C ASP A 177 -8.26 8.22 17.55
N ALA A 178 -8.51 9.52 17.70
CA ALA A 178 -9.58 10.01 18.56
C ALA A 178 -10.98 9.73 17.96
N VAL A 179 -11.12 9.91 16.65
CA VAL A 179 -12.31 9.49 15.86
C VAL A 179 -11.81 8.91 14.54
N THR A 180 -12.10 7.63 14.31
CA THR A 180 -11.76 6.97 13.05
C THR A 180 -12.97 6.89 12.13
N ILE A 181 -12.78 7.30 10.86
CA ILE A 181 -13.74 7.19 9.77
C ILE A 181 -13.19 6.22 8.74
N ASN A 182 -13.84 5.07 8.60
CA ASN A 182 -13.46 4.07 7.60
C ASN A 182 -14.21 4.31 6.28
N MET A 183 -13.45 4.49 5.19
CA MET A 183 -13.98 4.60 3.83
C MET A 183 -14.02 3.22 3.18
N PRO A 184 -15.21 2.73 2.79
CA PRO A 184 -15.34 1.39 2.19
C PRO A 184 -14.64 1.31 0.84
N SER A 185 -14.03 0.17 0.55
CA SER A 185 -13.46 -0.15 -0.76
C SER A 185 -14.57 -0.29 -1.81
N LEU A 186 -14.22 -0.11 -3.09
CA LEU A 186 -15.22 -0.16 -4.17
C LEU A 186 -15.86 -1.55 -4.32
N ARG A 187 -15.12 -2.64 -4.03
CA ARG A 187 -15.65 -4.02 -4.02
C ARG A 187 -16.67 -4.28 -2.90
N GLU A 188 -16.64 -3.51 -1.81
CA GLU A 188 -17.62 -3.59 -0.71
C GLU A 188 -18.92 -2.85 -1.04
N ARG A 189 -18.94 -2.02 -2.09
CA ARG A 189 -20.10 -1.27 -2.57
C ARG A 189 -20.40 -1.50 -4.06
N PRO A 190 -20.70 -2.74 -4.46
CA PRO A 190 -20.86 -3.10 -5.88
C PRO A 190 -22.03 -2.37 -6.57
N GLY A 191 -23.04 -1.94 -5.78
CA GLY A 191 -24.15 -1.14 -6.31
C GLY A 191 -23.74 0.24 -6.82
N ASP A 192 -22.64 0.80 -6.29
CA ASP A 192 -22.16 2.13 -6.66
C ASP A 192 -21.29 2.11 -7.93
N ILE A 193 -20.73 0.95 -8.31
CA ILE A 193 -19.79 0.83 -9.44
C ILE A 193 -20.39 1.32 -10.75
N ASN A 194 -21.59 0.85 -11.09
CA ASN A 194 -22.26 1.26 -12.33
C ASN A 194 -22.68 2.73 -12.29
N LEU A 195 -23.06 3.26 -11.13
CA LEU A 195 -23.39 4.68 -10.97
C LEU A 195 -22.17 5.57 -11.21
N LEU A 196 -21.03 5.19 -10.64
CA LEU A 196 -19.74 5.87 -10.80
C LEU A 196 -19.29 5.83 -12.27
N PHE A 197 -19.32 4.66 -12.92
CA PHE A 197 -18.95 4.53 -14.32
C PHE A 197 -19.79 5.44 -15.21
N ARG A 198 -21.11 5.40 -15.05
CA ARG A 198 -22.05 6.24 -15.82
C ARG A 198 -21.79 7.74 -15.63
N LYS A 199 -21.47 8.15 -14.41
CA LYS A 199 -21.11 9.55 -14.11
C LYS A 199 -19.81 9.93 -14.82
N PHE A 200 -18.74 9.15 -14.66
CA PHE A 200 -17.44 9.45 -15.28
C PHE A 200 -17.54 9.49 -16.82
N ALA A 201 -18.24 8.53 -17.43
CA ALA A 201 -18.46 8.53 -18.86
C ALA A 201 -19.29 9.75 -19.32
N SER A 202 -20.30 10.15 -18.53
CA SER A 202 -21.11 11.33 -18.82
C SER A 202 -20.32 12.64 -18.68
N ASP A 203 -19.51 12.77 -17.64
CA ASP A 203 -18.68 13.96 -17.40
C ASP A 203 -17.61 14.11 -18.49
N PHE A 204 -17.01 12.99 -18.90
CA PHE A 204 -16.02 12.97 -19.97
C PHE A 204 -16.65 13.36 -21.31
N SER A 205 -17.81 12.79 -21.63
CA SER A 205 -18.59 13.14 -22.83
C SER A 205 -18.94 14.62 -22.88
N ALA A 206 -19.44 15.17 -21.75
CA ALA A 206 -19.80 16.59 -21.68
C ALA A 206 -18.56 17.51 -21.81
N LYS A 207 -17.42 17.10 -21.25
CA LYS A 207 -16.17 17.90 -21.29
C LYS A 207 -15.57 17.99 -22.69
N TYR A 208 -15.65 16.91 -23.47
CA TYR A 208 -14.96 16.80 -24.76
C TYR A 208 -15.94 16.86 -25.96
N GLY A 209 -17.24 16.95 -25.74
CA GLY A 209 -18.25 17.03 -26.83
C GLY A 209 -18.35 15.74 -27.65
N ILE A 210 -18.13 14.58 -27.03
CA ILE A 210 -18.15 13.26 -27.68
C ILE A 210 -19.38 12.47 -27.29
N SER A 211 -19.68 11.39 -28.04
CA SER A 211 -20.83 10.53 -27.78
C SER A 211 -20.74 9.88 -26.41
N LYS A 212 -21.87 9.79 -25.70
CA LYS A 212 -21.94 9.20 -24.37
C LYS A 212 -21.82 7.68 -24.46
N VAL A 213 -20.89 7.12 -23.67
CA VAL A 213 -20.72 5.68 -23.52
C VAL A 213 -21.77 5.10 -22.57
N SER A 214 -22.38 3.97 -23.00
CA SER A 214 -23.29 3.15 -22.20
C SER A 214 -22.85 1.70 -22.26
N LEU A 215 -23.08 0.95 -21.18
CA LEU A 215 -22.74 -0.47 -21.10
C LEU A 215 -23.96 -1.34 -21.41
N THR A 216 -23.75 -2.50 -22.03
CA THR A 216 -24.75 -3.56 -22.05
C THR A 216 -24.92 -4.14 -20.64
N GLU A 217 -25.97 -4.92 -20.40
CA GLU A 217 -26.22 -5.52 -19.08
C GLU A 217 -25.10 -6.50 -18.68
N ASP A 218 -24.64 -7.31 -19.61
CA ASP A 218 -23.52 -8.26 -19.40
C ASP A 218 -22.21 -7.53 -19.06
N ALA A 219 -21.90 -6.45 -19.78
CA ALA A 219 -20.76 -5.59 -19.48
C ALA A 219 -20.89 -4.95 -18.10
N ALA A 220 -22.09 -4.49 -17.71
CA ALA A 220 -22.32 -3.94 -16.37
C ALA A 220 -22.20 -4.98 -15.26
N ILE A 221 -22.53 -6.25 -15.52
CA ILE A 221 -22.30 -7.36 -14.58
C ILE A 221 -20.80 -7.64 -14.43
N LEU A 222 -20.05 -7.69 -15.53
CA LEU A 222 -18.60 -7.86 -15.50
C LEU A 222 -17.93 -6.75 -14.70
N LEU A 223 -18.32 -5.48 -14.94
CA LEU A 223 -17.81 -4.32 -14.24
C LEU A 223 -18.00 -4.44 -12.72
N ARG A 224 -19.16 -4.94 -12.25
CA ARG A 224 -19.47 -5.15 -10.83
C ARG A 224 -18.69 -6.31 -10.20
N LYS A 225 -18.35 -7.35 -10.97
CA LYS A 225 -17.61 -8.52 -10.48
C LYS A 225 -16.12 -8.27 -10.31
N TYR A 226 -15.57 -7.29 -11.01
CA TYR A 226 -14.14 -6.99 -10.92
C TYR A 226 -13.77 -6.37 -9.56
N ARG A 227 -12.62 -6.71 -9.00
CA ARG A 227 -12.22 -6.36 -7.62
C ARG A 227 -11.81 -4.91 -7.42
N TRP A 228 -11.45 -4.21 -8.47
CA TRP A 228 -11.03 -2.79 -8.45
C TRP A 228 -9.93 -2.49 -7.42
N PRO A 229 -8.72 -3.05 -7.53
CA PRO A 229 -7.65 -2.82 -6.56
C PRO A 229 -7.24 -1.34 -6.45
N GLY A 230 -7.42 -0.54 -7.50
CA GLY A 230 -7.25 0.91 -7.49
C GLY A 230 -8.53 1.70 -7.24
N ASN A 231 -9.61 1.04 -6.81
CA ASN A 231 -10.89 1.64 -6.42
C ASN A 231 -11.46 2.63 -7.44
N ILE A 232 -11.99 3.77 -6.99
CA ILE A 232 -12.61 4.80 -7.83
C ILE A 232 -11.61 5.38 -8.82
N ARG A 233 -10.34 5.56 -8.43
CA ARG A 233 -9.30 6.10 -9.32
C ARG A 233 -9.09 5.20 -10.53
N GLN A 234 -9.05 3.89 -10.34
CA GLN A 234 -8.93 2.91 -11.43
C GLN A 234 -10.19 2.89 -12.29
N LEU A 235 -11.37 2.85 -11.67
CA LEU A 235 -12.65 2.86 -12.38
C LEU A 235 -12.80 4.11 -13.26
N LYS A 236 -12.43 5.28 -12.74
CA LYS A 236 -12.43 6.54 -13.47
C LYS A 236 -11.52 6.47 -14.70
N ASN A 237 -10.27 6.01 -14.52
CA ASN A 237 -9.32 5.87 -15.63
C ASN A 237 -9.84 4.92 -16.72
N VAL A 238 -10.49 3.82 -16.35
CA VAL A 238 -11.10 2.87 -17.31
C VAL A 238 -12.26 3.52 -18.04
N ALA A 239 -13.15 4.22 -17.32
CA ALA A 239 -14.30 4.90 -17.93
C ALA A 239 -13.86 6.01 -18.91
N GLU A 240 -12.88 6.82 -18.54
CA GLU A 240 -12.32 7.88 -19.39
C GLU A 240 -11.61 7.29 -20.61
N LYS A 241 -10.83 6.21 -20.44
CA LYS A 241 -10.11 5.52 -21.53
C LYS A 241 -11.10 4.94 -22.56
N ILE A 242 -12.14 4.25 -22.10
CA ILE A 242 -13.20 3.71 -22.96
C ILE A 242 -13.91 4.86 -23.70
N SER A 243 -14.27 5.92 -22.98
CA SER A 243 -14.95 7.06 -23.58
C SER A 243 -14.10 7.74 -24.66
N ALA A 244 -12.80 7.87 -24.44
CA ALA A 244 -11.88 8.49 -25.39
C ALA A 244 -11.69 7.66 -26.67
N LEU A 245 -11.53 6.34 -26.54
CA LEU A 245 -11.15 5.47 -27.65
C LEU A 245 -12.35 4.96 -28.45
N GLU A 246 -13.40 4.53 -27.77
CA GLU A 246 -14.57 3.93 -28.43
C GLU A 246 -15.53 4.97 -29.00
N SER A 247 -15.67 6.15 -28.34
CA SER A 247 -16.50 7.23 -28.90
C SER A 247 -15.91 7.83 -30.17
N ALA A 248 -14.57 7.82 -30.32
CA ALA A 248 -13.91 8.33 -31.52
C ALA A 248 -14.04 7.36 -32.72
N ALA A 249 -14.20 6.06 -32.46
CA ALA A 249 -14.36 5.04 -33.51
C ALA A 249 -15.73 5.09 -34.22
N ILE A 250 -16.72 5.75 -33.61
CA ILE A 250 -18.08 5.88 -34.18
C ILE A 250 -18.17 7.19 -34.97
N SER A 251 -17.64 7.17 -36.19
CA SER A 251 -17.82 8.24 -37.19
C SER A 251 -19.24 8.23 -37.77
N GLY A 252 -20.24 8.58 -36.97
CA GLY A 252 -21.62 8.65 -37.44
C GLY A 252 -22.53 9.26 -36.36
N TYR A 253 -23.59 9.92 -36.78
CA TYR A 253 -24.64 10.61 -35.98
C TYR A 253 -25.38 9.75 -34.94
N SER A 254 -24.68 8.81 -34.27
CA SER A 254 -25.24 8.02 -33.18
C SER A 254 -24.93 8.70 -31.84
N ASP A 255 -25.95 9.19 -31.17
CA ASP A 255 -25.84 9.86 -29.86
C ASP A 255 -25.32 8.97 -28.73
N LYS A 256 -25.19 7.66 -28.96
CA LYS A 256 -24.77 6.69 -27.90
C LYS A 256 -23.80 5.66 -28.45
N CYS A 257 -22.69 5.50 -27.75
CA CYS A 257 -21.74 4.41 -27.91
C CYS A 257 -22.10 3.29 -26.92
N ILE A 258 -22.48 2.10 -27.42
CA ILE A 258 -22.84 0.96 -26.58
C ILE A 258 -21.65 0.01 -26.52
N ILE A 259 -21.14 -0.24 -25.31
CA ILE A 259 -20.00 -1.12 -25.04
C ILE A 259 -20.51 -2.46 -24.58
N ASP A 260 -20.12 -3.52 -25.26
CA ASP A 260 -20.38 -4.91 -24.91
C ASP A 260 -19.29 -5.49 -23.96
N ILE A 261 -19.47 -6.74 -23.57
CA ILE A 261 -18.57 -7.45 -22.67
C ILE A 261 -17.19 -7.66 -23.30
N ASP A 262 -17.10 -7.88 -24.60
CA ASP A 262 -15.85 -8.17 -25.31
C ASP A 262 -14.99 -6.92 -25.41
N VAL A 263 -15.59 -5.79 -25.74
CA VAL A 263 -14.91 -4.49 -25.74
C VAL A 263 -14.48 -4.12 -24.33
N LEU A 264 -15.37 -4.19 -23.34
CA LEU A 264 -15.06 -3.86 -21.94
C LEU A 264 -13.90 -4.70 -21.42
N SER A 265 -13.85 -5.99 -21.74
CA SER A 265 -12.81 -6.91 -21.27
C SER A 265 -11.38 -6.53 -21.71
N ARG A 266 -11.24 -5.76 -22.82
CA ARG A 266 -9.94 -5.25 -23.32
C ARG A 266 -9.41 -4.10 -22.46
N TYR A 267 -10.29 -3.38 -21.75
CA TYR A 267 -9.95 -2.21 -20.94
C TYR A 267 -9.82 -2.51 -19.46
N ILE A 268 -10.47 -3.56 -18.99
CA ILE A 268 -10.30 -4.03 -17.60
C ILE A 268 -8.91 -4.69 -17.52
N PRO A 269 -8.02 -4.22 -16.61
CA PRO A 269 -6.74 -4.87 -16.41
C PRO A 269 -6.96 -6.35 -16.08
N LYS A 270 -6.32 -7.24 -16.81
CA LYS A 270 -6.33 -8.66 -16.45
C LYS A 270 -5.69 -8.76 -15.06
N GLU A 271 -6.39 -9.40 -14.13
CA GLU A 271 -5.78 -9.82 -12.88
C GLU A 271 -4.74 -10.88 -13.29
N GLU A 272 -3.51 -10.46 -13.49
CA GLU A 272 -2.42 -11.41 -13.47
C GLU A 272 -2.44 -11.99 -12.07
N PRO A 273 -2.63 -13.33 -11.92
CA PRO A 273 -2.40 -13.94 -10.64
C PRO A 273 -0.98 -13.50 -10.26
N ASN A 274 -0.86 -12.76 -9.15
CA ASN A 274 0.39 -12.16 -8.69
C ASN A 274 1.49 -13.23 -8.76
N LEU A 275 2.22 -13.28 -9.89
CA LEU A 275 3.43 -14.08 -10.07
C LEU A 275 4.64 -13.43 -9.36
N LEU A 276 4.48 -12.22 -8.91
CA LEU A 276 5.31 -11.74 -7.82
C LEU A 276 4.82 -12.47 -6.57
N PRO A 277 5.67 -13.29 -5.92
CA PRO A 277 5.34 -13.72 -4.58
C PRO A 277 5.04 -12.41 -3.85
N ALA A 278 3.76 -12.18 -3.53
CA ALA A 278 3.46 -11.29 -2.44
C ALA A 278 4.52 -11.68 -1.42
N LYS A 279 5.26 -10.71 -0.84
CA LYS A 279 5.97 -10.95 0.41
C LYS A 279 4.87 -11.45 1.33
N SER A 280 4.57 -12.74 1.18
CA SER A 280 3.43 -13.36 1.79
C SER A 280 3.70 -13.27 3.27
N ARG A 281 2.68 -12.99 4.03
CA ARG A 281 2.71 -13.07 5.50
C ARG A 281 3.23 -14.40 6.04
N LEU A 282 3.50 -15.38 5.17
CA LEU A 282 4.18 -16.64 5.44
C LEU A 282 5.72 -16.49 5.57
N TRP A 283 6.27 -15.32 5.25
CA TRP A 283 7.69 -14.98 5.38
C TRP A 283 7.90 -13.90 6.44
N SER A 284 7.16 -13.95 7.53
CA SER A 284 7.58 -13.31 8.77
C SER A 284 8.89 -13.98 9.19
N GLU A 285 9.88 -13.15 9.49
CA GLU A 285 11.26 -13.49 9.81
C GLU A 285 11.42 -14.39 11.09
N GLU A 286 10.32 -14.95 11.61
CA GLU A 286 10.28 -15.71 12.86
C GLU A 286 10.32 -17.24 12.68
N THR A 287 10.45 -17.78 11.47
CA THR A 287 10.77 -19.20 11.32
C THR A 287 12.28 -19.40 11.20
N GLU A 288 12.91 -19.61 12.34
CA GLU A 288 14.36 -19.79 12.51
C GLU A 288 14.91 -21.13 11.92
N ASN A 289 14.13 -21.92 11.20
CA ASN A 289 14.59 -23.19 10.64
C ASN A 289 14.76 -23.16 9.12
N PRO A 290 16.00 -23.13 8.59
CA PRO A 290 16.26 -23.20 7.14
C PRO A 290 15.69 -24.45 6.47
N GLY A 291 15.57 -25.57 7.21
CA GLY A 291 15.05 -26.82 6.70
C GLY A 291 13.54 -26.84 6.42
N GLU A 292 12.75 -26.12 7.22
CA GLU A 292 11.30 -26.00 6.99
C GLU A 292 10.97 -25.15 5.74
N ARG A 293 11.78 -24.10 5.49
CA ARG A 293 11.67 -23.30 4.27
C ARG A 293 11.90 -24.12 3.01
N GLU A 294 12.94 -24.96 3.02
CA GLU A 294 13.25 -25.82 1.88
C GLU A 294 12.17 -26.89 1.67
N ALA A 295 11.61 -27.44 2.74
CA ALA A 295 10.51 -28.41 2.67
C ALA A 295 9.24 -27.80 2.08
N ILE A 296 8.86 -26.59 2.48
CA ILE A 296 7.71 -25.85 1.93
C ILE A 296 7.94 -25.51 0.45
N ILE A 297 9.11 -25.06 0.06
CA ILE A 297 9.45 -24.78 -1.35
C ILE A 297 9.35 -26.03 -2.19
N ARG A 298 9.88 -27.17 -1.71
CA ARG A 298 9.76 -28.48 -2.40
C ARG A 298 8.31 -28.90 -2.56
N MET A 299 7.49 -28.74 -1.53
CA MET A 299 6.05 -29.08 -1.56
C MET A 299 5.28 -28.21 -2.56
N ILE A 300 5.58 -26.92 -2.64
CA ILE A 300 4.96 -25.99 -3.61
C ILE A 300 5.37 -26.34 -5.04
N LEU A 301 6.64 -26.69 -5.27
CA LEU A 301 7.11 -27.12 -6.58
C LEU A 301 6.48 -28.44 -7.02
N GLN A 302 6.29 -29.37 -6.09
CA GLN A 302 5.64 -30.65 -6.35
C GLN A 302 4.15 -30.49 -6.67
N LEU A 303 3.43 -29.67 -5.89
CA LEU A 303 2.03 -29.30 -6.18
C LEU A 303 1.87 -28.65 -7.56
N ARG A 304 2.82 -27.82 -7.97
CA ARG A 304 2.80 -27.20 -9.30
C ARG A 304 2.97 -28.25 -10.41
N GLN A 305 3.89 -29.19 -10.25
CA GLN A 305 4.07 -30.29 -11.20
C GLN A 305 2.81 -31.18 -11.30
N ASP A 306 2.18 -31.46 -10.16
CA ASP A 306 0.94 -32.22 -10.11
C ASP A 306 -0.23 -31.50 -10.80
N VAL A 307 -0.32 -30.19 -10.65
CA VAL A 307 -1.32 -29.34 -11.34
C VAL A 307 -1.05 -29.33 -12.85
N ASP A 308 0.19 -29.14 -13.27
CA ASP A 308 0.58 -29.14 -14.69
C ASP A 308 0.28 -30.53 -15.31
N TYR A 309 0.58 -31.64 -14.61
CA TYR A 309 0.25 -32.98 -15.02
C TYR A 309 -1.28 -33.21 -15.13
N LEU A 310 -2.05 -32.73 -14.16
CA LEU A 310 -3.51 -32.80 -14.21
C LEU A 310 -4.10 -31.94 -15.34
N GLN A 311 -3.52 -30.79 -15.62
CA GLN A 311 -3.92 -29.94 -16.75
C GLN A 311 -3.63 -30.63 -18.10
N GLU A 312 -2.46 -31.27 -18.26
CA GLU A 312 -2.17 -32.07 -19.46
C GLU A 312 -3.08 -33.30 -19.57
N ALA A 313 -3.39 -33.95 -18.46
CA ALA A 313 -4.30 -35.11 -18.45
C ALA A 313 -5.76 -34.75 -18.80
N VAL A 314 -6.21 -33.55 -18.38
CA VAL A 314 -7.58 -33.05 -18.61
C VAL A 314 -7.74 -32.38 -19.96
N PHE A 315 -6.76 -31.58 -20.39
CA PHE A 315 -6.84 -30.77 -21.61
C PHE A 315 -6.04 -31.33 -22.78
N GLY A 316 -5.10 -32.29 -22.56
CA GLY A 316 -4.32 -32.94 -23.59
C GLY A 316 -5.06 -34.01 -24.41
N LYS A 317 -6.33 -34.32 -24.12
CA LYS A 317 -7.13 -35.35 -24.79
C LYS A 317 -8.02 -34.88 -25.95
N ALA A 318 -7.70 -33.81 -26.61
CA ALA A 318 -8.45 -33.32 -27.77
C ALA A 318 -7.72 -33.51 -29.12
N SER A 319 -6.76 -34.41 -29.26
CA SER A 319 -6.24 -34.83 -30.58
C SER A 319 -5.45 -36.14 -30.48
N HIS A 320 -6.08 -37.28 -30.57
CA HIS A 320 -5.71 -38.41 -31.44
C HIS A 320 -6.61 -39.62 -31.19
N LYS A 321 -7.22 -40.08 -32.27
CA LYS A 321 -7.95 -41.35 -32.35
C LYS A 321 -6.96 -42.54 -32.25
N GLY A 322 -7.31 -43.55 -31.43
CA GLY A 322 -6.94 -44.92 -31.65
C GLY A 322 -5.86 -45.48 -30.72
N ALA A 323 -6.29 -46.15 -29.69
CA ALA A 323 -5.88 -47.45 -29.14
C ALA A 323 -6.18 -47.48 -27.62
N ALA A 324 -6.96 -48.47 -27.20
CA ALA A 324 -7.30 -48.66 -25.80
C ALA A 324 -6.10 -49.24 -25.04
N PRO A 325 -5.76 -48.69 -23.87
CA PRO A 325 -4.90 -49.37 -22.91
C PRO A 325 -5.73 -50.07 -21.83
N SER A 326 -5.32 -51.28 -21.54
CA SER A 326 -5.83 -52.20 -20.52
C SER A 326 -5.81 -51.57 -19.12
N VAL A 327 -6.94 -51.72 -18.45
CA VAL A 327 -7.11 -51.33 -17.04
C VAL A 327 -6.30 -52.28 -16.16
N VAL A 328 -5.30 -51.77 -15.48
CA VAL A 328 -4.65 -52.42 -14.34
C VAL A 328 -5.16 -51.73 -13.07
N THR A 329 -6.01 -52.41 -12.35
CA THR A 329 -6.46 -52.00 -11.00
C THR A 329 -5.37 -52.28 -9.98
N PRO A 330 -4.92 -51.30 -9.18
CA PRO A 330 -4.13 -51.60 -7.99
C PRO A 330 -5.07 -52.00 -6.84
N SER A 331 -4.85 -53.17 -6.30
CA SER A 331 -5.46 -53.72 -5.08
C SER A 331 -5.14 -52.86 -3.88
N LEU A 332 -6.18 -52.41 -3.18
CA LEU A 332 -6.10 -51.75 -1.87
C LEU A 332 -5.78 -52.81 -0.81
N ALA A 333 -4.56 -52.81 -0.31
CA ALA A 333 -4.20 -53.48 0.95
C ALA A 333 -4.28 -52.45 2.06
N ALA A 334 -5.07 -52.73 3.10
CA ALA A 334 -5.20 -51.92 4.30
C ALA A 334 -3.92 -51.97 5.14
N PRO A 335 -3.44 -50.87 5.73
CA PRO A 335 -2.40 -50.95 6.73
C PRO A 335 -2.98 -51.19 8.12
N GLU A 336 -2.32 -52.09 8.83
CA GLU A 336 -2.54 -52.50 10.21
C GLU A 336 -2.37 -51.32 11.18
N SER A 337 -3.16 -51.41 12.25
CA SER A 337 -3.17 -50.49 13.41
C SER A 337 -1.83 -50.53 14.16
N VAL A 338 -1.19 -49.36 14.29
CA VAL A 338 -0.09 -49.14 15.21
C VAL A 338 -0.58 -48.31 16.38
N HIS A 339 -0.52 -48.88 17.58
CA HIS A 339 -0.84 -48.23 18.88
C HIS A 339 0.08 -47.02 19.16
N ALA A 340 -0.54 -45.92 19.50
CA ALA A 340 0.15 -44.78 20.10
C ALA A 340 0.34 -45.01 21.62
N PRO A 341 1.48 -44.67 22.22
CA PRO A 341 1.63 -44.64 23.67
C PRO A 341 1.04 -43.33 24.23
N VAL A 342 0.23 -43.54 25.26
CA VAL A 342 -0.32 -42.48 26.16
C VAL A 342 0.83 -41.98 27.01
N VAL A 343 1.11 -40.70 26.99
CA VAL A 343 2.01 -40.04 27.96
C VAL A 343 1.17 -39.31 28.98
N GLU A 344 1.28 -39.80 30.21
CA GLU A 344 0.67 -39.29 31.43
C GLU A 344 1.36 -38.01 31.89
N TYR A 345 0.59 -36.95 32.17
CA TYR A 345 1.09 -35.71 32.77
C TYR A 345 1.19 -35.90 34.29
N ALA A 346 2.41 -35.86 34.81
CA ALA A 346 2.65 -35.67 36.23
C ALA A 346 2.91 -34.17 36.51
N HIS A 347 2.10 -33.61 37.40
CA HIS A 347 2.35 -32.33 38.08
C HIS A 347 3.48 -32.51 39.06
N GLU A 348 4.48 -31.62 39.00
CA GLU A 348 5.35 -31.36 40.14
C GLU A 348 5.54 -29.86 40.37
N VAL A 349 5.60 -29.54 41.66
CA VAL A 349 5.42 -28.30 42.36
C VAL A 349 6.73 -27.48 42.34
N MET A 350 6.56 -26.15 42.37
CA MET A 350 7.58 -25.11 42.56
C MET A 350 8.52 -25.36 43.75
N GLU A 351 9.79 -25.09 43.57
CA GLU A 351 10.67 -24.56 44.60
C GLU A 351 11.60 -23.49 44.03
N ASP A 352 11.63 -22.37 44.74
CA ASP A 352 12.52 -21.22 44.56
C ASP A 352 14.01 -21.60 44.66
N HIS A 353 14.82 -21.12 43.73
CA HIS A 353 16.23 -20.89 44.02
C HIS A 353 16.78 -19.64 43.31
N GLU A 354 17.47 -18.89 44.12
CA GLU A 354 18.20 -17.65 43.94
C GLU A 354 19.10 -17.60 42.69
N ALA A 355 19.26 -16.38 42.16
CA ALA A 355 20.21 -16.02 41.11
C ALA A 355 21.66 -16.14 41.59
N PRO A 356 22.59 -16.49 40.76
CA PRO A 356 24.00 -16.08 40.89
C PRO A 356 24.44 -15.14 39.79
N GLU A 357 25.34 -14.29 40.21
CA GLU A 357 26.06 -13.18 39.65
C GLU A 357 26.61 -13.38 38.22
N GLU A 358 26.59 -12.26 37.49
CA GLU A 358 27.28 -12.04 36.22
C GLU A 358 28.79 -12.29 36.37
N GLN A 359 29.33 -13.18 35.56
CA GLN A 359 30.76 -13.19 35.20
C GLN A 359 30.89 -13.01 33.71
N GLU A 360 31.49 -11.88 33.35
CA GLU A 360 31.99 -11.57 32.02
C GLU A 360 32.93 -12.68 31.52
N LEU A 361 32.61 -13.30 30.43
CA LEU A 361 33.53 -14.07 29.60
C LEU A 361 33.50 -13.46 28.19
N GLU A 362 34.52 -12.61 27.97
CA GLU A 362 35.00 -12.30 26.63
C GLU A 362 35.42 -13.60 25.95
N ASP A 363 34.63 -14.09 24.99
CA ASP A 363 35.08 -15.10 24.06
C ASP A 363 35.02 -14.55 22.62
N GLN A 364 36.21 -14.55 22.06
CA GLN A 364 36.63 -14.14 20.75
C GLN A 364 35.80 -14.85 19.67
N ILE A 365 34.99 -14.08 18.93
CA ILE A 365 34.39 -14.51 17.66
C ILE A 365 35.41 -14.14 16.57
N PRO A 366 35.86 -15.07 15.70
CA PRO A 366 36.74 -14.70 14.60
C PRO A 366 35.98 -13.83 13.58
N GLU A 367 36.40 -12.58 13.42
CA GLU A 367 36.07 -11.75 12.29
C GLU A 367 36.61 -12.40 11.01
N GLU A 368 35.79 -13.14 10.27
CA GLU A 368 35.99 -13.36 8.83
C GLU A 368 34.87 -14.17 8.24
N THR A 369 33.70 -13.53 8.03
CA THR A 369 32.79 -13.92 6.94
C THR A 369 31.85 -12.76 6.62
N SER A 370 32.40 -11.62 6.24
CA SER A 370 31.62 -10.53 5.68
C SER A 370 31.31 -10.84 4.20
N ILE A 371 30.09 -10.63 3.76
CA ILE A 371 29.67 -10.66 2.34
C ILE A 371 30.60 -9.79 1.47
N LYS A 372 31.23 -8.78 2.05
CA LYS A 372 32.27 -7.97 1.41
C LYS A 372 33.53 -8.77 1.10
N ALA A 373 34.04 -9.61 2.00
CA ALA A 373 35.23 -10.42 1.78
C ALA A 373 35.00 -11.49 0.70
N ALA A 374 33.83 -12.14 0.70
CA ALA A 374 33.43 -13.10 -0.34
C ALA A 374 33.30 -12.44 -1.73
N SER A 375 32.76 -11.22 -1.81
CA SER A 375 32.63 -10.48 -3.07
C SER A 375 33.98 -9.97 -3.60
N MET A 376 34.93 -9.66 -2.72
CA MET A 376 36.29 -9.24 -3.06
C MET A 376 37.11 -10.39 -3.63
N GLY A 377 37.09 -11.56 -2.98
CA GLY A 377 37.79 -12.76 -3.48
C GLY A 377 37.28 -13.25 -4.85
N LEU A 378 35.99 -13.00 -5.16
CA LEU A 378 35.44 -13.29 -6.47
C LEU A 378 35.97 -12.35 -7.55
N ILE A 379 36.11 -11.07 -7.25
CA ILE A 379 36.65 -10.05 -8.18
C ILE A 379 38.11 -10.33 -8.51
N GLU A 380 38.92 -10.70 -7.51
CA GLU A 380 40.32 -11.06 -7.73
C GLU A 380 40.49 -12.32 -8.58
N LYS A 381 39.71 -13.36 -8.33
CA LYS A 381 39.71 -14.58 -9.12
C LYS A 381 39.34 -14.35 -10.60
N VAL A 382 38.32 -13.53 -10.85
CA VAL A 382 37.88 -13.22 -12.21
C VAL A 382 38.90 -12.31 -12.92
N LEU A 383 39.53 -11.36 -12.25
CA LEU A 383 40.61 -10.55 -12.78
C LEU A 383 41.86 -11.38 -13.15
N ALA A 384 42.25 -12.32 -12.30
CA ALA A 384 43.36 -13.25 -12.58
C ALA A 384 43.04 -14.17 -13.76
N LYS A 385 41.83 -14.68 -13.87
CA LYS A 385 41.36 -15.50 -15.00
C LYS A 385 41.46 -14.77 -16.36
N HIS A 386 41.21 -13.47 -16.37
CA HIS A 386 41.31 -12.64 -17.60
C HIS A 386 42.61 -11.90 -17.75
N GLY A 387 43.71 -12.33 -17.06
CA GLY A 387 45.03 -11.72 -17.18
C GLY A 387 45.08 -10.22 -16.93
N GLY A 388 44.24 -9.68 -16.06
CA GLY A 388 44.15 -8.26 -15.74
C GLY A 388 43.26 -7.44 -16.70
N ASN A 389 42.63 -8.05 -17.69
CA ASN A 389 41.74 -7.33 -18.62
C ASN A 389 40.40 -6.96 -17.91
N ARG A 390 40.31 -5.70 -17.48
CA ARG A 390 39.19 -5.15 -16.69
C ARG A 390 37.86 -5.18 -17.44
N LYS A 391 37.90 -4.97 -18.76
CA LYS A 391 36.67 -4.95 -19.58
C LYS A 391 36.04 -6.35 -19.70
N ALA A 392 36.87 -7.38 -19.89
CA ALA A 392 36.43 -8.76 -19.93
C ALA A 392 35.95 -9.26 -18.54
N ALA A 393 36.66 -8.89 -17.47
CA ALA A 393 36.29 -9.19 -16.11
C ALA A 393 34.96 -8.52 -15.70
N ALA A 394 34.71 -7.27 -16.10
CA ALA A 394 33.46 -6.57 -15.84
C ALA A 394 32.27 -7.23 -16.56
N ALA A 395 32.47 -7.69 -17.80
CA ALA A 395 31.45 -8.39 -18.58
C ALA A 395 31.08 -9.76 -17.93
N GLU A 396 32.06 -10.54 -17.43
CA GLU A 396 31.83 -11.81 -16.77
C GLU A 396 31.12 -11.63 -15.40
N LEU A 397 31.43 -10.55 -14.68
CA LEU A 397 30.81 -10.20 -13.39
C LEU A 397 29.44 -9.50 -13.54
N GLY A 398 28.99 -9.19 -14.75
CA GLY A 398 27.72 -8.51 -15.01
C GLY A 398 27.66 -7.07 -14.46
N ILE A 399 28.80 -6.40 -14.27
CA ILE A 399 28.89 -5.05 -13.73
C ILE A 399 29.58 -4.08 -14.70
N SER A 400 29.31 -2.77 -14.53
CA SER A 400 29.98 -1.77 -15.36
C SER A 400 31.50 -1.67 -15.03
N GLU A 401 32.32 -1.36 -16.04
CA GLU A 401 33.77 -1.17 -15.87
C GLU A 401 34.09 -0.10 -14.80
N ARG A 402 33.26 0.94 -14.70
CA ARG A 402 33.38 2.00 -13.68
C ARG A 402 33.11 1.46 -12.26
N THR A 403 32.15 0.54 -12.12
CA THR A 403 31.84 -0.11 -10.84
C THR A 403 32.97 -1.05 -10.42
N LEU A 404 33.54 -1.81 -11.35
CA LEU A 404 34.70 -2.67 -11.12
C LEU A 404 35.92 -1.83 -10.66
N TYR A 405 36.21 -0.72 -11.34
CA TYR A 405 37.32 0.18 -10.99
C TYR A 405 37.17 0.75 -9.55
N ARG A 406 35.95 1.17 -9.16
CA ARG A 406 35.70 1.68 -7.80
C ARG A 406 35.93 0.61 -6.74
N LYS A 407 35.54 -0.64 -7.02
CA LYS A 407 35.76 -1.77 -6.09
C LYS A 407 37.23 -2.17 -5.99
N ILE A 408 38.00 -2.13 -7.09
CA ILE A 408 39.45 -2.38 -7.10
C ILE A 408 40.20 -1.29 -6.31
N LYS A 409 39.81 -0.02 -6.45
CA LYS A 409 40.39 1.08 -5.68
C LYS A 409 40.22 0.94 -4.18
N GLN A 410 39.07 0.38 -3.73
CA GLN A 410 38.79 0.06 -2.33
C GLN A 410 39.62 -1.12 -1.78
N LEU A 411 40.32 -1.88 -2.65
CA LEU A 411 41.21 -2.99 -2.26
C LEU A 411 42.68 -2.52 -2.11
N THR A 412 43.00 -1.35 -2.65
CA THR A 412 44.40 -0.82 -2.67
C THR A 412 44.60 0.32 -1.65
N GLU A 413 43.56 0.79 -1.03
CA GLU A 413 43.55 1.68 0.16
C GLU A 413 43.30 0.89 1.43
#